data_42ef511fefce10b087c50163fc44e506
#
_entry.id   42ef511fefce10b087c50163fc44e506
#
_cell.length_a   1.000
_cell.length_b   1.000
_cell.length_c   1.000
_cell.angle_alpha   90.00
_cell.angle_beta   90.00
_cell.angle_gamma   90.00
#
_symmetry.space_group_name_H-M   'P 1'
#
loop_
_entity.id
_entity.type
_entity.pdbx_description
1 polymer ?
#
loop_
_entity_poly.entity_id
_entity_poly.type
_entity_poly.pdbx_seq_one_letter_code
_entity_poly.pdbx_strand_id
1 'polypeptide(L)'
;MLKFSTLVKATPRNIVENTRTVRWQRLVKAWTSVDEKGRMFRGALIHSKATTVPRLIQLRLYGTKGATLFEHSAWTHCSCEYFLYYLEVALAARGSSSIITSNGEYPGIRNPSLRPHVCKHIYGAVPLIARIKAWPYIPPRKN
;
A
#
# COMPACT_ATOMS: atom_id res chain seq x y z
N MET A 1 12.99 -0.35 -2.28
CA MET A 1 11.68 0.03 -1.71
C MET A 1 11.55 1.54 -1.73
N LEU A 2 10.46 2.06 -2.23
CA LEU A 2 10.22 3.50 -2.35
C LEU A 2 9.54 4.06 -1.09
N LYS A 3 9.76 5.34 -0.81
CA LYS A 3 9.06 6.03 0.28
C LYS A 3 7.57 6.11 -0.03
N PHE A 4 6.73 6.03 1.00
CA PHE A 4 5.29 6.16 0.84
C PHE A 4 4.91 7.51 0.22
N SER A 5 5.52 8.60 0.68
CA SER A 5 5.31 9.93 0.11
C SER A 5 5.64 9.99 -1.38
N THR A 6 6.70 9.30 -1.83
CA THR A 6 7.07 9.24 -3.24
C THR A 6 5.97 8.56 -4.06
N LEU A 7 5.42 7.45 -3.58
CA LEU A 7 4.33 6.74 -4.25
C LEU A 7 3.05 7.57 -4.32
N VAL A 8 2.71 8.22 -3.22
CA VAL A 8 1.50 9.07 -3.16
C VAL A 8 1.62 10.26 -4.12
N LYS A 9 2.76 10.95 -4.12
CA LYS A 9 3.00 12.11 -4.99
C LYS A 9 3.05 11.74 -6.47
N ALA A 10 3.50 10.53 -6.80
CA ALA A 10 3.59 10.06 -8.18
C ALA A 10 2.24 9.61 -8.76
N THR A 11 1.20 9.57 -7.94
CA THR A 11 -0.12 9.08 -8.36
C THR A 11 -0.76 10.03 -9.38
N PRO A 12 -1.19 9.53 -10.55
CA PRO A 12 -1.78 10.35 -11.61
C PRO A 12 -3.05 11.08 -11.15
N ARG A 13 -3.27 12.25 -11.71
CA ARG A 13 -4.40 13.12 -11.35
C ARG A 13 -5.76 12.43 -11.47
N ASN A 14 -5.97 11.62 -12.51
CA ASN A 14 -7.23 10.89 -12.69
C ASN A 14 -7.50 9.90 -11.54
N ILE A 15 -6.45 9.28 -11.01
CA ILE A 15 -6.58 8.38 -9.84
C ILE A 15 -6.90 9.19 -8.59
N VAL A 16 -6.22 10.32 -8.39
CA VAL A 16 -6.50 11.21 -7.26
C VAL A 16 -7.95 11.70 -7.29
N GLU A 17 -8.44 12.11 -8.45
CA GLU A 17 -9.85 12.53 -8.62
C GLU A 17 -10.83 11.40 -8.36
N ASN A 18 -10.48 10.16 -8.72
CA ASN A 18 -11.33 8.99 -8.49
C ASN A 18 -11.42 8.58 -7.01
N THR A 19 -10.60 9.12 -6.13
CA THR A 19 -10.70 8.82 -4.69
C THR A 19 -12.05 9.21 -4.11
N ARG A 20 -12.72 10.22 -4.68
CA ARG A 20 -14.07 10.62 -4.27
C ARG A 20 -15.13 9.52 -4.46
N THR A 21 -14.83 8.50 -5.30
CA THR A 21 -15.72 7.35 -5.50
C THR A 21 -15.54 6.29 -4.43
N VAL A 22 -14.50 6.39 -3.61
CA VAL A 22 -14.29 5.49 -2.48
C VAL A 22 -15.33 5.84 -1.41
N ARG A 23 -16.24 4.91 -1.13
CA ARG A 23 -17.42 5.16 -0.31
C ARG A 23 -17.14 5.13 1.18
N TRP A 24 -16.29 4.19 1.62
CA TRP A 24 -15.88 4.11 3.00
C TRP A 24 -14.59 3.31 3.14
N GLN A 25 -13.92 3.55 4.26
CA GLN A 25 -12.73 2.81 4.65
C GLN A 25 -12.74 2.55 6.15
N ARG A 26 -12.23 1.41 6.54
CA ARG A 26 -12.16 0.99 7.94
C ARG A 26 -10.80 0.38 8.24
N LEU A 27 -10.14 0.88 9.28
CA LEU A 27 -8.94 0.26 9.81
C LEU A 27 -9.32 -1.05 10.49
N VAL A 28 -8.76 -2.16 10.01
CA VAL A 28 -8.96 -3.49 10.59
C VAL A 28 -7.92 -3.74 11.68
N LYS A 29 -6.65 -3.39 11.39
CA LYS A 29 -5.54 -3.66 12.29
C LYS A 29 -4.39 -2.71 12.00
N ALA A 30 -3.76 -2.22 13.06
CA ALA A 30 -2.49 -1.50 13.01
C ALA A 30 -1.56 -2.11 14.04
N TRP A 31 -0.31 -2.40 13.66
CA TRP A 31 0.65 -3.05 14.55
C TRP A 31 2.09 -2.71 14.17
N THR A 32 3.00 -3.01 15.06
CA THR A 32 4.45 -3.00 14.80
C THR A 32 4.95 -4.43 14.89
N SER A 33 5.82 -4.84 13.99
CA SER A 33 6.41 -6.17 14.01
C SER A 33 7.77 -6.17 13.29
N VAL A 34 8.32 -7.34 13.09
CA VAL A 34 9.54 -7.55 12.30
C VAL A 34 9.25 -8.53 11.17
N ASP A 35 9.89 -8.32 10.03
CA ASP A 35 9.78 -9.24 8.91
C ASP A 35 10.75 -10.42 9.05
N GLU A 36 10.77 -11.31 8.07
CA GLU A 36 11.62 -12.51 8.06
C GLU A 36 13.12 -12.19 8.03
N LYS A 37 13.48 -10.95 7.68
CA LYS A 37 14.87 -10.46 7.72
C LYS A 37 15.20 -9.69 9.00
N GLY A 38 14.27 -9.68 9.96
CA GLY A 38 14.43 -8.96 11.23
C GLY A 38 14.25 -7.45 11.14
N ARG A 39 13.73 -6.91 10.03
CA ARG A 39 13.50 -5.48 9.87
C ARG A 39 12.17 -5.09 10.49
N MET A 40 12.19 -4.05 11.34
CA MET A 40 11.00 -3.54 11.98
C MET A 40 10.13 -2.76 10.99
N PHE A 41 8.82 -2.98 11.06
CA PHE A 41 7.85 -2.24 10.27
C PHE A 41 6.58 -1.94 11.08
N ARG A 42 5.85 -0.92 10.64
CA ARG A 42 4.48 -0.64 11.05
C ARG A 42 3.53 -1.15 9.97
N GLY A 43 2.65 -2.07 10.34
CA GLY A 43 1.69 -2.67 9.44
C GLY A 43 0.31 -2.06 9.61
N ALA A 44 -0.41 -1.88 8.50
CA ALA A 44 -1.80 -1.49 8.52
C ALA A 44 -2.60 -2.38 7.57
N LEU A 45 -3.76 -2.82 8.04
CA LEU A 45 -4.74 -3.57 7.28
C LEU A 45 -6.03 -2.78 7.24
N ILE A 46 -6.48 -2.43 6.04
CA ILE A 46 -7.61 -1.54 5.84
C ILE A 46 -8.59 -2.16 4.86
N HIS A 47 -9.87 -2.17 5.23
CA HIS A 47 -10.95 -2.45 4.28
C HIS A 47 -11.40 -1.15 3.64
N SER A 48 -11.56 -1.16 2.31
CA SER A 48 -11.99 -0.02 1.51
C SER A 48 -13.06 -0.46 0.52
N LYS A 49 -13.96 0.45 0.15
CA LYS A 49 -14.95 0.22 -0.88
C LYS A 49 -15.02 1.40 -1.84
N ALA A 50 -15.08 1.10 -3.14
CA ALA A 50 -15.50 2.04 -4.16
C ALA A 50 -16.93 1.73 -4.64
N THR A 51 -17.27 0.45 -4.68
CA THR A 51 -18.60 -0.10 -5.03
C THR A 51 -19.06 -1.00 -3.89
N THR A 52 -19.85 -2.00 -4.16
CA THR A 52 -20.30 -2.98 -3.17
C THR A 52 -19.23 -3.99 -2.77
N VAL A 53 -18.17 -4.14 -3.58
CA VAL A 53 -17.12 -5.13 -3.33
C VAL A 53 -16.05 -4.54 -2.42
N PRO A 54 -15.81 -5.13 -1.22
CA PRO A 54 -14.71 -4.70 -0.37
C PRO A 54 -13.36 -4.95 -1.02
N ARG A 55 -12.41 -4.06 -0.80
CA ARG A 55 -11.02 -4.20 -1.19
C ARG A 55 -10.15 -4.19 0.06
N LEU A 56 -9.12 -5.02 0.06
CA LEU A 56 -8.19 -5.15 1.17
C LEU A 56 -6.90 -4.42 0.84
N ILE A 57 -6.54 -3.46 1.68
CA ILE A 57 -5.28 -2.73 1.61
C ILE A 57 -4.35 -3.28 2.68
N GLN A 58 -3.13 -3.62 2.28
CA GLN A 58 -2.07 -4.06 3.18
C GLN A 58 -0.88 -3.12 3.01
N LEU A 59 -0.37 -2.60 4.13
CA LEU A 59 0.78 -1.71 4.14
C LEU A 59 1.80 -2.20 5.16
N ARG A 60 3.07 -2.08 4.78
CA ARG A 60 4.21 -2.20 5.70
C ARG A 60 5.09 -0.97 5.51
N LEU A 61 5.28 -0.22 6.57
CA LEU A 61 6.04 1.02 6.55
C LEU A 61 7.31 0.84 7.37
N TYR A 62 8.45 0.87 6.67
CA TYR A 62 9.77 0.67 7.22
C TYR A 62 10.44 2.04 7.37
N GLY A 63 10.80 2.41 8.58
CA GLY A 63 11.40 3.72 8.80
C GLY A 63 12.40 3.75 9.93
N THR A 64 13.21 4.80 9.92
CA THR A 64 14.13 5.10 10.99
C THR A 64 13.48 5.99 12.05
N LYS A 65 14.01 5.93 13.27
CA LYS A 65 13.57 6.78 14.38
C LYS A 65 13.63 8.27 13.99
N GLY A 66 12.55 8.99 14.24
CA GLY A 66 12.45 10.42 13.94
C GLY A 66 11.89 10.77 12.58
N ALA A 67 11.77 9.82 11.65
CA ALA A 67 11.11 10.05 10.36
C ALA A 67 9.59 10.07 10.50
N THR A 68 8.92 10.95 9.75
CA THR A 68 7.46 10.91 9.68
C THR A 68 7.00 9.65 8.97
N LEU A 69 5.78 9.22 9.26
CA LEU A 69 5.21 7.97 8.71
C LEU A 69 5.25 7.94 7.18
N PHE A 70 4.97 9.07 6.52
CA PHE A 70 4.96 9.16 5.06
C PHE A 70 6.36 9.15 4.43
N GLU A 71 7.40 9.42 5.19
CA GLU A 71 8.78 9.31 4.74
C GLU A 71 9.35 7.89 4.93
N HIS A 72 8.59 6.99 5.51
CA HIS A 72 8.97 5.58 5.62
C HIS A 72 8.94 4.90 4.25
N SER A 73 9.85 3.95 4.05
CA SER A 73 9.82 3.06 2.88
C SER A 73 8.60 2.15 2.95
N ALA A 74 7.88 2.03 1.84
CA ALA A 74 6.59 1.36 1.84
C ALA A 74 6.59 0.09 0.99
N TRP A 75 6.10 -0.99 1.58
CA TRP A 75 5.57 -2.14 0.88
C TRP A 75 4.05 -2.03 0.88
N THR A 76 3.42 -2.13 -0.29
CA THR A 76 1.99 -1.87 -0.47
C THR A 76 1.33 -2.99 -1.24
N HIS A 77 0.06 -3.27 -0.93
CA HIS A 77 -0.77 -4.14 -1.73
C HIS A 77 -2.25 -3.72 -1.61
N CYS A 78 -2.98 -3.86 -2.69
CA CYS A 78 -4.44 -3.70 -2.71
C CYS A 78 -5.06 -4.79 -3.59
N SER A 79 -6.18 -5.33 -3.17
CA SER A 79 -6.88 -6.38 -3.91
C SER A 79 -7.72 -5.87 -5.10
N CYS A 80 -7.65 -4.58 -5.42
CA CYS A 80 -8.42 -4.02 -6.55
C CYS A 80 -7.80 -4.37 -7.90
N GLU A 81 -8.64 -4.32 -8.95
CA GLU A 81 -8.21 -4.63 -10.31
C GLU A 81 -7.15 -3.67 -10.84
N TYR A 82 -7.25 -2.37 -10.50
CA TYR A 82 -6.25 -1.40 -10.91
C TYR A 82 -4.86 -1.78 -10.36
N PHE A 83 -4.77 -2.17 -9.10
CA PHE A 83 -3.51 -2.60 -8.51
C PHE A 83 -2.97 -3.84 -9.22
N LEU A 84 -3.82 -4.83 -9.45
CA LEU A 84 -3.46 -6.06 -10.15
C LEU A 84 -2.86 -5.77 -11.54
N TYR A 85 -3.54 -4.95 -12.34
CA TYR A 85 -3.19 -4.78 -13.76
C TYR A 85 -2.16 -3.68 -14.02
N TYR A 86 -2.02 -2.71 -13.14
CA TYR A 86 -1.13 -1.55 -13.35
C TYR A 86 0.06 -1.52 -12.41
N LEU A 87 -0.09 -1.95 -11.17
CA LEU A 87 0.83 -1.60 -10.10
C LEU A 87 1.61 -2.76 -9.51
N GLU A 88 1.05 -3.96 -9.41
CA GLU A 88 1.70 -5.05 -8.68
C GLU A 88 3.11 -5.36 -9.23
N VAL A 89 3.23 -5.52 -10.54
CA VAL A 89 4.54 -5.80 -11.18
C VAL A 89 5.47 -4.60 -11.04
N ALA A 90 4.96 -3.38 -11.30
CA ALA A 90 5.76 -2.16 -11.22
C ALA A 90 6.32 -1.92 -9.81
N LEU A 91 5.49 -2.12 -8.79
CA LEU A 91 5.90 -1.95 -7.39
C LEU A 91 6.79 -3.09 -6.91
N ALA A 92 6.49 -4.34 -7.29
CA ALA A 92 7.31 -5.49 -6.94
C ALA A 92 8.73 -5.36 -7.49
N ALA A 93 8.90 -4.82 -8.71
CA ALA A 93 10.19 -4.55 -9.31
C ALA A 93 11.06 -3.58 -8.48
N ARG A 94 10.45 -2.78 -7.61
CA ARG A 94 11.14 -1.83 -6.73
C ARG A 94 11.12 -2.22 -5.26
N GLY A 95 10.69 -3.44 -4.96
CA GLY A 95 10.58 -3.91 -3.58
C GLY A 95 9.43 -3.28 -2.78
N SER A 96 8.53 -2.54 -3.43
CA SER A 96 7.39 -1.87 -2.79
C SER A 96 6.09 -2.65 -2.90
N SER A 97 6.14 -3.88 -3.36
CA SER A 97 5.07 -4.87 -3.34
C SER A 97 5.64 -6.26 -3.59
N SER A 98 4.78 -7.24 -3.67
CA SER A 98 5.11 -8.62 -4.05
C SER A 98 4.11 -9.12 -5.07
N ILE A 99 4.50 -10.09 -5.89
CA ILE A 99 3.58 -10.73 -6.82
C ILE A 99 2.68 -11.67 -6.01
N ILE A 100 1.43 -11.28 -5.83
CA ILE A 100 0.45 -12.01 -5.02
C ILE A 100 -0.72 -12.48 -5.88
N THR A 101 -1.33 -11.57 -6.64
CA THR A 101 -2.55 -11.83 -7.40
C THR A 101 -2.33 -11.89 -8.90
N SER A 102 -1.31 -11.18 -9.42
CA SER A 102 -0.95 -11.27 -10.83
C SER A 102 -0.10 -12.50 -11.09
N ASN A 103 0.06 -12.87 -12.38
CA ASN A 103 0.99 -13.91 -12.79
C ASN A 103 2.43 -13.39 -12.99
N GLY A 104 2.68 -12.13 -12.66
CA GLY A 104 3.98 -11.49 -12.80
C GLY A 104 4.31 -11.02 -14.21
N GLU A 105 3.38 -11.12 -15.15
CA GLU A 105 3.60 -10.65 -16.52
C GLU A 105 3.75 -9.13 -16.59
N TYR A 106 4.63 -8.69 -17.49
CA TYR A 106 4.87 -7.27 -17.74
C TYR A 106 3.58 -6.59 -18.26
N PRO A 107 3.15 -5.47 -17.63
CA PRO A 107 1.92 -4.77 -18.02
C PRO A 107 2.14 -3.87 -19.25
N GLY A 108 2.49 -4.46 -20.39
CA GLY A 108 2.97 -3.74 -21.57
C GLY A 108 1.98 -2.78 -22.20
N ILE A 109 0.66 -3.00 -22.01
CA ILE A 109 -0.37 -2.11 -22.53
C ILE A 109 -0.76 -1.05 -21.48
N ARG A 110 -0.89 -1.47 -20.22
CA ARG A 110 -1.49 -0.64 -19.16
C ARG A 110 -0.48 0.22 -18.41
N ASN A 111 0.73 -0.28 -18.20
CA ASN A 111 1.80 0.46 -17.52
C ASN A 111 3.16 0.08 -18.11
N PRO A 112 3.40 0.38 -19.41
CA PRO A 112 4.62 -0.05 -20.11
C PRO A 112 5.91 0.51 -19.52
N SER A 113 5.84 1.69 -18.89
CA SER A 113 6.99 2.32 -18.24
C SER A 113 7.19 1.86 -16.80
N LEU A 114 6.39 0.91 -16.29
CA LEU A 114 6.43 0.43 -14.90
C LEU A 114 6.45 1.59 -13.89
N ARG A 115 5.56 2.56 -14.06
CA ARG A 115 5.49 3.72 -13.18
C ARG A 115 4.91 3.35 -11.83
N PRO A 116 5.66 3.53 -10.74
CA PRO A 116 5.18 3.20 -9.40
C PRO A 116 4.33 4.34 -8.84
N HIS A 117 3.15 4.01 -8.37
CA HIS A 117 2.25 4.91 -7.65
C HIS A 117 1.25 4.07 -6.86
N VAL A 118 0.19 4.67 -6.33
CA VAL A 118 -0.85 3.97 -5.59
C VAL A 118 -2.20 4.03 -6.30
N CYS A 119 -3.08 3.08 -5.98
CA CYS A 119 -4.45 3.08 -6.49
C CYS A 119 -5.32 4.05 -5.68
N LYS A 120 -6.55 4.29 -6.15
CA LYS A 120 -7.49 5.19 -5.46
C LYS A 120 -7.81 4.74 -4.03
N HIS A 121 -7.81 3.44 -3.77
CA HIS A 121 -8.09 2.92 -2.42
C HIS A 121 -6.96 3.25 -1.45
N ILE A 122 -5.71 3.03 -1.85
CA ILE A 122 -4.55 3.39 -1.02
C ILE A 122 -4.44 4.90 -0.88
N TYR A 123 -4.61 5.65 -1.96
CA TYR A 123 -4.59 7.12 -1.92
C TYR A 123 -5.65 7.65 -0.97
N GLY A 124 -6.89 7.14 -1.07
CA GLY A 124 -7.98 7.52 -0.19
C GLY A 124 -7.78 7.13 1.27
N ALA A 125 -6.93 6.13 1.55
CA ALA A 125 -6.60 5.70 2.90
C ALA A 125 -5.58 6.61 3.60
N VAL A 126 -4.92 7.52 2.89
CA VAL A 126 -3.88 8.40 3.46
C VAL A 126 -4.37 9.15 4.71
N PRO A 127 -5.54 9.82 4.73
CA PRO A 127 -6.01 10.46 5.96
C PRO A 127 -6.26 9.49 7.11
N LEU A 128 -6.75 8.29 6.83
CA LEU A 128 -6.98 7.26 7.83
C LEU A 128 -5.64 6.80 8.45
N ILE A 129 -4.65 6.55 7.61
CA ILE A 129 -3.31 6.13 8.03
C ILE A 129 -2.68 7.23 8.91
N ALA A 130 -2.83 8.50 8.53
CA ALA A 130 -2.30 9.63 9.29
C ALA A 130 -2.91 9.75 10.69
N ARG A 131 -4.11 9.21 10.92
CA ARG A 131 -4.80 9.27 12.20
C ARG A 131 -4.51 8.09 13.11
N ILE A 132 -3.78 7.09 12.65
CA ILE A 132 -3.44 5.94 13.49
C ILE A 132 -2.50 6.40 14.60
N LYS A 133 -2.94 6.27 15.86
CA LYS A 133 -2.19 6.74 17.03
C LYS A 133 -1.45 5.63 17.74
N ALA A 134 -1.93 4.39 17.62
CA ALA A 134 -1.37 3.26 18.33
C ALA A 134 -0.92 2.17 17.34
N TRP A 135 0.33 1.74 17.48
CA TRP A 135 0.96 0.71 16.67
C TRP A 135 1.53 -0.37 17.61
N PRO A 136 0.66 -1.16 18.28
CA PRO A 136 1.13 -2.12 19.28
C PRO A 136 2.02 -3.19 18.64
N TYR A 137 3.06 -3.59 19.37
CA TYR A 137 3.95 -4.65 18.90
C TYR A 137 3.25 -5.99 18.94
N ILE A 138 3.26 -6.69 17.83
CA ILE A 138 2.78 -8.06 17.71
C ILE A 138 3.92 -8.89 17.13
N PRO A 139 4.45 -9.88 17.87
CA PRO A 139 5.54 -10.69 17.36
C PRO A 139 5.10 -11.48 16.13
N PRO A 140 6.03 -11.76 15.19
CA PRO A 140 5.73 -12.59 14.04
C PRO A 140 5.35 -14.00 14.47
N ARG A 141 4.50 -14.66 13.69
CA ARG A 141 4.15 -16.05 13.94
C ARG A 141 5.38 -16.92 13.75
N LYS A 142 5.61 -17.82 14.72
CA LYS A 142 6.60 -18.89 14.57
C LYS A 142 6.00 -19.99 13.70
N ASN A 143 6.74 -20.33 12.67
CA ASN A 143 6.40 -21.48 11.83
C ASN A 143 6.87 -22.78 12.47
#